data_4dc76ec96aa021687cec2db88a20d55e
#
_entry.id   4dc76ec96aa021687cec2db88a20d55e
#
_cell.length_a   1.000
_cell.length_b   1.000
_cell.length_c   1.000
_cell.angle_alpha   90.00
_cell.angle_beta   90.00
_cell.angle_gamma   90.00
#
_symmetry.space_group_name_H-M   'P 1'
#
loop_
_entity.id
_entity.type
_entity.pdbx_description
1 polymer ?
#
loop_
_entity_poly.entity_id
_entity_poly.type
_entity_poly.pdbx_seq_one_letter_code
_entity_poly.pdbx_strand_id
1 'polypeptide(L)'
;GHMLPYGACGELMISGWQVSRGYLNKPEKTAEVYTKNIYDDAEGYEVLYHSGDVARYLPDGNIQIIGRKDSQVKIRGFRIELSEVEEVIRRYEGIKDATVVAFDEPNGGKYIAAYIVSDSKIDINQLNDFIKETKPPYMVPAVTMQIDKIPLNQNQKVNKKALPVPERKIAEIVPPQNEIQQKLFDCIA
;
A
#
# COMPACT_ATOMS: atom_id res chain seq x y z
N GLY A 1 -11.60 -19.57 11.70
CA GLY A 1 -11.00 -19.78 10.37
C GLY A 1 -11.03 -21.26 10.00
N HIS A 2 -10.89 -21.55 8.72
CA HIS A 2 -10.82 -22.92 8.22
C HIS A 2 -9.61 -23.00 7.29
N MET A 3 -8.92 -24.15 7.29
CA MET A 3 -7.93 -24.46 6.26
C MET A 3 -8.62 -24.57 4.91
N LEU A 4 -8.00 -23.98 3.88
CA LEU A 4 -8.57 -23.94 2.53
C LEU A 4 -7.98 -25.04 1.66
N PRO A 5 -8.74 -25.58 0.71
CA PRO A 5 -8.24 -26.57 -0.24
C PRO A 5 -7.23 -25.94 -1.23
N TYR A 6 -6.45 -26.79 -1.90
CA TYR A 6 -5.56 -26.38 -2.98
C TYR A 6 -6.26 -25.51 -4.02
N GLY A 7 -5.60 -24.43 -4.45
CA GLY A 7 -6.11 -23.48 -5.43
C GLY A 7 -7.04 -22.41 -4.86
N ALA A 8 -7.59 -22.59 -3.67
CA ALA A 8 -8.40 -21.55 -3.03
C ALA A 8 -7.54 -20.42 -2.46
N CYS A 9 -8.04 -19.18 -2.58
CA CYS A 9 -7.36 -18.00 -2.08
C CYS A 9 -7.74 -17.74 -0.62
N GLY A 10 -6.75 -17.55 0.24
CA GLY A 10 -6.93 -17.24 1.64
C GLY A 10 -5.78 -16.45 2.23
N GLU A 11 -5.93 -16.01 3.47
CA GLU A 11 -4.86 -15.35 4.20
C GLU A 11 -3.73 -16.36 4.50
N LEU A 12 -2.50 -15.95 4.20
CA LEU A 12 -1.31 -16.70 4.58
C LEU A 12 -1.06 -16.51 6.07
N MET A 13 -1.18 -17.61 6.82
CA MET A 13 -0.87 -17.66 8.24
C MET A 13 0.41 -18.44 8.47
N ILE A 14 1.19 -18.05 9.47
CA ILE A 14 2.50 -18.64 9.75
C ILE A 14 2.54 -19.08 11.22
N SER A 15 2.99 -20.31 11.48
CA SER A 15 3.29 -20.82 12.83
C SER A 15 4.68 -21.45 12.87
N GLY A 16 5.17 -21.75 14.07
CA GLY A 16 6.46 -22.40 14.27
C GLY A 16 7.48 -21.49 14.96
N TRP A 17 8.65 -22.05 15.19
CA TRP A 17 9.73 -21.43 15.98
C TRP A 17 10.24 -20.10 15.43
N GLN A 18 10.01 -19.79 14.15
CA GLN A 18 10.37 -18.53 13.52
C GLN A 18 9.39 -17.38 13.85
N VAL A 19 8.23 -17.67 14.45
CA VAL A 19 7.23 -16.65 14.78
C VAL A 19 7.67 -15.90 16.04
N SER A 20 7.72 -14.56 15.95
CA SER A 20 8.11 -13.71 17.08
C SER A 20 7.01 -13.67 18.15
N ARG A 21 7.37 -13.19 19.34
CA ARG A 21 6.45 -13.07 20.48
C ARG A 21 5.47 -11.89 20.37
N GLY A 22 5.60 -11.05 19.36
CA GLY A 22 4.74 -9.89 19.13
C GLY A 22 5.51 -8.58 18.97
N TYR A 23 4.79 -7.48 18.98
CA TYR A 23 5.32 -6.13 18.83
C TYR A 23 5.69 -5.54 20.19
N LEU A 24 6.89 -5.01 20.31
CA LEU A 24 7.39 -4.38 21.55
C LEU A 24 6.49 -3.21 21.98
N ASN A 25 6.04 -3.24 23.24
CA ASN A 25 5.17 -2.22 23.85
C ASN A 25 3.84 -1.95 23.08
N LYS A 26 3.34 -2.93 22.33
CA LYS A 26 2.07 -2.83 21.59
C LYS A 26 1.22 -4.10 21.77
N PRO A 27 0.68 -4.33 22.99
CA PRO A 27 -0.07 -5.55 23.29
C PRO A 27 -1.35 -5.69 22.47
N GLU A 28 -2.09 -4.60 22.24
CA GLU A 28 -3.31 -4.61 21.43
C GLU A 28 -3.03 -5.02 19.99
N LYS A 29 -2.05 -4.38 19.35
CA LYS A 29 -1.64 -4.75 18.01
C LYS A 29 -1.09 -6.17 17.93
N THR A 30 -0.43 -6.65 18.98
CA THR A 30 0.03 -8.03 19.06
C THR A 30 -1.17 -8.99 19.08
N ALA A 31 -2.18 -8.74 19.90
CA ALA A 31 -3.37 -9.58 20.00
C ALA A 31 -4.20 -9.64 18.71
N GLU A 32 -4.18 -8.58 17.89
CA GLU A 32 -4.84 -8.57 16.58
C GLU A 32 -4.20 -9.49 15.56
N VAL A 33 -2.88 -9.66 15.64
CA VAL A 33 -2.07 -10.29 14.57
C VAL A 33 -1.51 -11.65 15.00
N TYR A 34 -1.31 -11.87 16.28
CA TYR A 34 -0.83 -13.11 16.86
C TYR A 34 -1.97 -13.77 17.65
N THR A 35 -2.52 -14.85 17.13
CA THR A 35 -3.63 -15.57 17.76
C THR A 35 -3.19 -16.96 18.19
N LYS A 36 -4.00 -17.61 19.03
CA LYS A 36 -3.80 -19.02 19.34
C LYS A 36 -3.94 -19.86 18.09
N ASN A 37 -2.98 -20.75 17.84
CA ASN A 37 -3.09 -21.74 16.79
C ASN A 37 -4.12 -22.79 17.18
N ILE A 38 -5.17 -22.91 16.39
CA ILE A 38 -6.26 -23.89 16.59
C ILE A 38 -6.07 -25.16 15.75
N TYR A 39 -5.03 -25.21 14.92
CA TYR A 39 -4.75 -26.31 13.99
C TYR A 39 -3.63 -27.22 14.48
N ASP A 40 -2.71 -26.69 15.28
CA ASP A 40 -1.55 -27.40 15.79
C ASP A 40 -1.16 -26.79 17.15
N ASP A 41 -1.06 -27.63 18.19
CA ASP A 41 -0.69 -27.26 19.55
C ASP A 41 0.68 -27.85 19.96
N ALA A 42 1.43 -28.41 19.01
CA ALA A 42 2.77 -28.88 19.25
C ALA A 42 3.69 -27.76 19.76
N GLU A 43 4.70 -28.12 20.54
CA GLU A 43 5.68 -27.17 21.08
C GLU A 43 6.30 -26.31 19.98
N GLY A 44 6.21 -24.99 20.13
CA GLY A 44 6.68 -24.00 19.18
C GLY A 44 5.70 -23.64 18.06
N TYR A 45 4.51 -24.27 18.02
CA TYR A 45 3.47 -24.02 17.02
C TYR A 45 2.20 -23.43 17.61
N GLU A 46 2.17 -23.08 18.89
CA GLU A 46 0.99 -22.62 19.62
C GLU A 46 0.44 -21.28 19.13
N VAL A 47 1.29 -20.50 18.43
CA VAL A 47 0.95 -19.17 17.94
C VAL A 47 0.82 -19.15 16.43
N LEU A 48 -0.24 -18.50 15.95
CA LEU A 48 -0.52 -18.27 14.56
C LEU A 48 -0.37 -16.79 14.23
N TYR A 49 0.57 -16.47 13.36
CA TYR A 49 0.80 -15.10 12.88
C TYR A 49 -0.01 -14.85 11.61
N HIS A 50 -0.88 -13.85 11.66
CA HIS A 50 -1.66 -13.36 10.52
C HIS A 50 -0.80 -12.41 9.68
N SER A 51 -0.29 -12.89 8.54
CA SER A 51 0.62 -12.09 7.70
C SER A 51 -0.09 -10.93 6.99
N GLY A 52 -1.41 -11.04 6.79
CA GLY A 52 -2.21 -10.14 5.99
C GLY A 52 -2.00 -10.31 4.47
N ASP A 53 -1.14 -11.24 4.05
CA ASP A 53 -0.98 -11.59 2.65
C ASP A 53 -2.06 -12.58 2.21
N VAL A 54 -2.63 -12.38 1.02
CA VAL A 54 -3.54 -13.33 0.38
C VAL A 54 -2.74 -14.21 -0.56
N ALA A 55 -2.84 -15.52 -0.36
CA ALA A 55 -2.08 -16.51 -1.11
C ALA A 55 -2.95 -17.69 -1.52
N ARG A 56 -2.43 -18.55 -2.39
CA ARG A 56 -2.98 -19.87 -2.70
C ARG A 56 -1.89 -20.88 -2.90
N TYR A 57 -2.19 -22.16 -2.63
CA TYR A 57 -1.33 -23.27 -3.01
C TYR A 57 -1.50 -23.59 -4.48
N LEU A 58 -0.40 -23.78 -5.18
CA LEU A 58 -0.36 -24.31 -6.55
C LEU A 58 -0.24 -25.85 -6.54
N PRO A 59 -0.61 -26.52 -7.66
CA PRO A 59 -0.53 -27.97 -7.75
C PRO A 59 0.88 -28.55 -7.57
N ASP A 60 1.91 -27.76 -7.82
CA ASP A 60 3.33 -28.10 -7.64
C ASP A 60 3.85 -27.93 -6.20
N GLY A 61 2.96 -27.56 -5.26
CA GLY A 61 3.29 -27.31 -3.87
C GLY A 61 3.84 -25.93 -3.55
N ASN A 62 4.01 -25.07 -4.54
CA ASN A 62 4.42 -23.67 -4.32
C ASN A 62 3.28 -22.82 -3.79
N ILE A 63 3.63 -21.75 -3.04
CA ILE A 63 2.69 -20.74 -2.57
C ILE A 63 2.80 -19.54 -3.50
N GLN A 64 1.69 -19.19 -4.15
CA GLN A 64 1.57 -17.97 -4.92
C GLN A 64 0.96 -16.86 -4.07
N ILE A 65 1.71 -15.77 -3.87
CA ILE A 65 1.18 -14.55 -3.26
C ILE A 65 0.37 -13.80 -4.31
N ILE A 66 -0.89 -13.51 -3.98
CA ILE A 66 -1.84 -12.83 -4.88
C ILE A 66 -1.90 -11.33 -4.58
N GLY A 67 -1.78 -10.96 -3.30
CA GLY A 67 -1.85 -9.57 -2.85
C GLY A 67 -1.95 -9.48 -1.34
N ARG A 68 -2.50 -8.35 -0.87
CA ARG A 68 -2.72 -8.11 0.56
C ARG A 68 -4.20 -8.00 0.87
N LYS A 69 -4.58 -8.42 2.07
CA LYS A 69 -5.93 -8.27 2.64
C LYS A 69 -6.23 -6.81 3.01
N ASP A 70 -5.18 -6.10 3.42
CA ASP A 70 -5.21 -4.69 3.78
C ASP A 70 -4.80 -3.77 2.60
N SER A 71 -4.80 -2.47 2.85
CA SER A 71 -4.40 -1.45 1.87
C SER A 71 -2.88 -1.22 1.77
N GLN A 72 -2.07 -2.07 2.39
CA GLN A 72 -0.61 -1.91 2.36
C GLN A 72 -0.03 -2.17 0.98
N VAL A 73 0.92 -1.36 0.61
CA VAL A 73 1.66 -1.49 -0.65
C VAL A 73 3.16 -1.38 -0.39
N LYS A 74 3.96 -2.04 -1.25
CA LYS A 74 5.40 -1.85 -1.27
C LYS A 74 5.75 -0.89 -2.40
N ILE A 75 6.37 0.26 -2.06
CA ILE A 75 6.80 1.27 -3.03
C ILE A 75 8.27 1.55 -2.77
N ARG A 76 9.13 1.30 -3.74
CA ARG A 76 10.59 1.50 -3.65
C ARG A 76 11.21 0.84 -2.40
N GLY A 77 10.72 -0.35 -2.02
CA GLY A 77 11.17 -1.08 -0.84
C GLY A 77 10.51 -0.67 0.50
N PHE A 78 9.79 0.45 0.54
CA PHE A 78 9.07 0.90 1.74
C PHE A 78 7.68 0.28 1.80
N ARG A 79 7.29 -0.18 2.99
CA ARG A 79 5.94 -0.66 3.30
C ARG A 79 5.08 0.53 3.71
N ILE A 80 4.08 0.88 2.88
CA ILE A 80 3.21 2.03 3.06
C ILE A 80 1.79 1.56 3.36
N GLU A 81 1.21 2.08 4.42
CA GLU A 81 -0.22 1.97 4.70
C GLU A 81 -0.95 3.14 4.02
N LEU A 82 -1.73 2.87 2.98
CA LEU A 82 -2.43 3.92 2.24
C LEU A 82 -3.42 4.68 3.14
N SER A 83 -4.04 3.98 4.08
CA SER A 83 -4.95 4.56 5.07
C SER A 83 -4.29 5.62 5.96
N GLU A 84 -2.99 5.47 6.29
CA GLU A 84 -2.28 6.51 7.06
C GLU A 84 -2.11 7.80 6.26
N VAL A 85 -1.90 7.70 4.95
CA VAL A 85 -1.83 8.86 4.07
C VAL A 85 -3.20 9.51 3.91
N GLU A 86 -4.25 8.70 3.73
CA GLU A 86 -5.65 9.17 3.67
C GLU A 86 -6.03 9.97 4.92
N GLU A 87 -5.65 9.46 6.09
CA GLU A 87 -5.97 10.12 7.36
C GLU A 87 -5.31 11.49 7.48
N VAL A 88 -4.05 11.63 7.07
CA VAL A 88 -3.36 12.93 7.05
C VAL A 88 -4.04 13.88 6.07
N ILE A 89 -4.36 13.42 4.87
CA ILE A 89 -5.03 14.24 3.85
C ILE A 89 -6.38 14.76 4.36
N ARG A 90 -7.19 13.90 5.01
CA ARG A 90 -8.50 14.29 5.57
C ARG A 90 -8.43 15.35 6.66
N ARG A 91 -7.27 15.51 7.32
CA ARG A 91 -7.05 16.56 8.34
C ARG A 91 -6.76 17.93 7.74
N TYR A 92 -6.45 17.99 6.45
CA TYR A 92 -6.18 19.27 5.78
C TYR A 92 -7.48 20.07 5.63
N GLU A 93 -7.41 21.36 5.95
CA GLU A 93 -8.57 22.26 5.90
C GLU A 93 -9.22 22.29 4.51
N GLY A 94 -10.54 22.18 4.46
CA GLY A 94 -11.32 22.21 3.23
C GLY A 94 -11.48 20.85 2.55
N ILE A 95 -10.81 19.77 2.99
CA ILE A 95 -11.02 18.43 2.45
C ILE A 95 -12.17 17.73 3.20
N LYS A 96 -13.18 17.27 2.46
CA LYS A 96 -14.32 16.52 2.98
C LYS A 96 -14.08 15.03 3.04
N ASP A 97 -13.41 14.49 2.03
CA ASP A 97 -13.06 13.08 1.95
C ASP A 97 -11.82 12.88 1.07
N ALA A 98 -11.12 11.79 1.30
CA ALA A 98 -9.93 11.43 0.55
C ALA A 98 -9.77 9.93 0.45
N THR A 99 -9.26 9.47 -0.68
CA THR A 99 -8.78 8.10 -0.85
C THR A 99 -7.45 8.07 -1.56
N VAL A 100 -6.61 7.10 -1.20
CA VAL A 100 -5.27 6.94 -1.75
C VAL A 100 -5.16 5.56 -2.40
N VAL A 101 -4.68 5.52 -3.62
CA VAL A 101 -4.58 4.30 -4.42
C VAL A 101 -3.17 4.16 -4.98
N ALA A 102 -2.65 2.94 -4.96
CA ALA A 102 -1.39 2.65 -5.64
C ALA A 102 -1.66 2.20 -7.08
N PHE A 103 -0.85 2.72 -7.99
CA PHE A 103 -0.82 2.37 -9.40
C PHE A 103 0.54 1.79 -9.78
N ASP A 104 0.55 0.91 -10.78
CA ASP A 104 1.78 0.37 -11.33
C ASP A 104 2.42 1.39 -12.30
N GLU A 105 3.75 1.50 -12.25
CA GLU A 105 4.52 2.31 -13.21
C GLU A 105 4.84 1.48 -14.47
N PRO A 106 4.87 2.08 -15.66
CA PRO A 106 5.20 1.36 -16.90
C PRO A 106 6.57 0.66 -16.88
N ASN A 107 7.52 1.22 -16.14
CA ASN A 107 8.89 0.72 -16.01
C ASN A 107 9.08 -0.26 -14.84
N GLY A 108 7.99 -0.74 -14.26
CA GLY A 108 7.99 -1.52 -13.02
C GLY A 108 8.06 -0.63 -11.78
N GLY A 109 7.50 -1.14 -10.69
CA GLY A 109 7.33 -0.36 -9.46
C GLY A 109 5.91 0.18 -9.28
N LYS A 110 5.72 0.96 -8.22
CA LYS A 110 4.41 1.54 -7.88
C LYS A 110 4.57 2.98 -7.41
N TYR A 111 3.51 3.76 -7.64
CA TYR A 111 3.36 5.10 -7.06
C TYR A 111 1.99 5.23 -6.41
N ILE A 112 1.84 6.19 -5.51
CA ILE A 112 0.55 6.52 -4.90
C ILE A 112 -0.06 7.75 -5.53
N ALA A 113 -1.37 7.69 -5.77
CA ALA A 113 -2.19 8.81 -6.18
C ALA A 113 -3.28 9.05 -5.13
N ALA A 114 -3.51 10.32 -4.79
CA ALA A 114 -4.60 10.72 -3.91
C ALA A 114 -5.76 11.29 -4.73
N TYR A 115 -6.96 10.98 -4.28
CA TYR A 115 -8.21 11.58 -4.77
C TYR A 115 -8.87 12.29 -3.61
N ILE A 116 -9.15 13.56 -3.77
CA ILE A 116 -9.72 14.41 -2.72
C ILE A 116 -11.07 14.97 -3.14
N VAL A 117 -11.96 15.11 -2.18
CA VAL A 117 -13.26 15.74 -2.34
C VAL A 117 -13.28 17.03 -1.52
N SER A 118 -13.60 18.15 -2.14
CA SER A 118 -13.69 19.45 -1.50
C SER A 118 -14.67 20.37 -2.24
N ASP A 119 -15.31 21.29 -1.53
CA ASP A 119 -16.18 22.31 -2.14
C ASP A 119 -15.39 23.43 -2.82
N SER A 120 -14.16 23.67 -2.40
CA SER A 120 -13.28 24.67 -2.95
C SER A 120 -12.08 24.04 -3.65
N LYS A 121 -11.44 24.77 -4.54
CA LYS A 121 -10.21 24.30 -5.17
C LYS A 121 -9.08 24.28 -4.14
N ILE A 122 -8.46 23.12 -3.97
CA ILE A 122 -7.34 22.91 -3.06
C ILE A 122 -6.02 23.19 -3.79
N ASP A 123 -5.12 23.90 -3.11
CA ASP A 123 -3.73 24.05 -3.55
C ASP A 123 -2.95 22.76 -3.25
N ILE A 124 -2.65 22.02 -4.30
CA ILE A 124 -1.97 20.71 -4.18
C ILE A 124 -0.55 20.85 -3.62
N ASN A 125 0.14 21.97 -3.88
CA ASN A 125 1.48 22.18 -3.34
C ASN A 125 1.43 22.36 -1.82
N GLN A 126 0.52 23.19 -1.33
CA GLN A 126 0.33 23.38 0.12
C GLN A 126 -0.11 22.09 0.80
N LEU A 127 -1.01 21.32 0.18
CA LEU A 127 -1.41 20.00 0.69
C LEU A 127 -0.20 19.03 0.75
N ASN A 128 0.63 18.98 -0.28
CA ASN A 128 1.82 18.15 -0.28
C ASN A 128 2.82 18.56 0.81
N ASP A 129 2.99 19.86 1.04
CA ASP A 129 3.87 20.34 2.10
C ASP A 129 3.32 20.00 3.48
N PHE A 130 2.01 20.12 3.70
CA PHE A 130 1.35 19.65 4.93
C PHE A 130 1.56 18.13 5.17
N ILE A 131 1.48 17.32 4.12
CA ILE A 131 1.74 15.88 4.25
C ILE A 131 3.21 15.63 4.65
N LYS A 132 4.17 16.37 4.05
CA LYS A 132 5.60 16.24 4.37
C LYS A 132 5.96 16.61 5.80
N GLU A 133 5.18 17.46 6.47
CA GLU A 133 5.39 17.82 7.88
C GLU A 133 5.22 16.60 8.80
N THR A 134 4.36 15.64 8.43
CA THR A 134 3.99 14.51 9.29
C THR A 134 4.40 13.15 8.74
N LYS A 135 4.66 13.06 7.44
CA LYS A 135 4.99 11.82 6.74
C LYS A 135 6.28 11.93 5.94
N PRO A 136 7.03 10.84 5.84
CA PRO A 136 8.24 10.83 5.03
C PRO A 136 7.94 11.03 3.53
N PRO A 137 8.89 11.53 2.73
CA PRO A 137 8.70 11.88 1.32
C PRO A 137 8.12 10.76 0.44
N TYR A 138 8.44 9.50 0.74
CA TYR A 138 7.94 8.35 -0.02
C TYR A 138 6.44 8.07 0.20
N MET A 139 5.81 8.68 1.22
CA MET A 139 4.36 8.62 1.48
C MET A 139 3.59 9.78 0.83
N VAL A 140 4.28 10.78 0.29
CA VAL A 140 3.62 11.90 -0.41
C VAL A 140 3.10 11.40 -1.75
N PRO A 141 1.80 11.62 -2.08
CA PRO A 141 1.25 11.21 -3.36
C PRO A 141 1.99 11.85 -4.53
N ALA A 142 2.31 11.04 -5.55
CA ALA A 142 2.94 11.54 -6.78
C ALA A 142 1.96 12.37 -7.63
N VAL A 143 0.66 12.07 -7.51
CA VAL A 143 -0.43 12.80 -8.16
C VAL A 143 -1.56 12.97 -7.16
N THR A 144 -2.14 14.16 -7.09
CA THR A 144 -3.38 14.42 -6.35
C THR A 144 -4.43 14.98 -7.30
N MET A 145 -5.59 14.35 -7.33
CA MET A 145 -6.73 14.73 -8.17
C MET A 145 -7.91 15.14 -7.30
N GLN A 146 -8.51 16.29 -7.59
CA GLN A 146 -9.77 16.67 -6.97
C GLN A 146 -10.92 16.14 -7.82
N ILE A 147 -11.87 15.44 -7.16
CA ILE A 147 -13.05 14.83 -7.78
C ILE A 147 -14.31 15.21 -7.01
N ASP A 148 -15.47 15.12 -7.65
CA ASP A 148 -16.75 15.49 -7.02
C ASP A 148 -17.14 14.51 -5.90
N LYS A 149 -16.86 13.22 -6.08
CA LYS A 149 -17.12 12.18 -5.10
C LYS A 149 -16.23 10.96 -5.30
N ILE A 150 -15.92 10.26 -4.22
CA ILE A 150 -15.23 8.97 -4.27
C ILE A 150 -16.24 7.89 -4.71
N PRO A 151 -15.99 7.20 -5.84
CA PRO A 151 -16.88 6.14 -6.30
C PRO A 151 -16.76 4.92 -5.40
N LEU A 152 -17.90 4.39 -4.94
CA LEU A 152 -17.99 3.19 -4.15
C LEU A 152 -18.59 2.04 -4.97
N ASN A 153 -18.18 0.82 -4.65
CA ASN A 153 -18.79 -0.39 -5.19
C ASN A 153 -20.01 -0.80 -4.35
N GLN A 154 -20.71 -1.88 -4.74
CA GLN A 154 -21.89 -2.40 -4.03
C GLN A 154 -21.59 -2.76 -2.56
N ASN A 155 -20.35 -3.04 -2.20
CA ASN A 155 -19.91 -3.39 -0.85
C ASN A 155 -19.40 -2.18 -0.05
N GLN A 156 -19.72 -0.94 -0.46
CA GLN A 156 -19.29 0.31 0.17
C GLN A 156 -17.75 0.49 0.21
N LYS A 157 -17.01 -0.21 -0.64
CA LYS A 157 -15.55 -0.05 -0.80
C LYS A 157 -15.26 0.81 -2.03
N VAL A 158 -14.16 1.57 -1.98
CA VAL A 158 -13.71 2.39 -3.10
C VAL A 158 -13.61 1.57 -4.39
N ASN A 159 -14.33 2.01 -5.41
CA ASN A 159 -14.27 1.41 -6.74
C ASN A 159 -13.07 1.96 -7.52
N LYS A 160 -11.92 1.34 -7.36
CA LYS A 160 -10.68 1.77 -8.01
C LYS A 160 -10.78 1.87 -9.54
N LYS A 161 -11.63 1.04 -10.16
CA LYS A 161 -11.83 1.04 -11.63
C LYS A 161 -12.62 2.24 -12.15
N ALA A 162 -13.42 2.87 -11.27
CA ALA A 162 -14.21 4.04 -11.60
C ALA A 162 -13.50 5.36 -11.27
N LEU A 163 -12.31 5.31 -10.66
CA LEU A 163 -11.50 6.50 -10.45
C LEU A 163 -10.84 6.92 -11.78
N PRO A 164 -10.74 8.22 -12.05
CA PRO A 164 -10.00 8.70 -13.21
C PRO A 164 -8.54 8.26 -13.12
N VAL A 165 -7.97 7.84 -14.25
CA VAL A 165 -6.56 7.44 -14.30
C VAL A 165 -5.67 8.67 -14.09
N PRO A 166 -4.76 8.66 -13.12
CA PRO A 166 -3.92 9.81 -12.87
C PRO A 166 -2.89 9.98 -13.99
N GLU A 167 -2.98 11.10 -14.72
CA GLU A 167 -1.96 11.47 -15.69
C GLU A 167 -0.72 11.98 -14.94
N ARG A 168 0.29 11.13 -14.84
CA ARG A 168 1.59 11.56 -14.32
C ARG A 168 2.35 12.27 -15.44
N LYS A 169 2.58 13.57 -15.30
CA LYS A 169 3.59 14.24 -16.12
C LYS A 169 4.95 13.66 -15.72
N ILE A 170 5.40 12.65 -16.44
CA ILE A 170 6.78 12.22 -16.36
C ILE A 170 7.58 13.43 -16.80
N ALA A 171 8.46 13.94 -15.91
CA ALA A 171 9.35 15.03 -16.31
C ALA A 171 10.06 14.58 -17.60
N GLU A 172 9.98 15.37 -18.64
CA GLU A 172 10.72 15.09 -19.88
C GLU A 172 12.17 14.88 -19.50
N ILE A 173 12.70 13.73 -19.89
CA ILE A 173 14.13 13.45 -19.71
C ILE A 173 14.85 14.52 -20.53
N VAL A 174 15.39 15.52 -19.85
CA VAL A 174 16.21 16.53 -20.51
C VAL A 174 17.46 15.80 -21.00
N PRO A 175 17.69 15.73 -22.32
CA PRO A 175 18.87 15.06 -22.84
C PRO A 175 20.15 15.71 -22.29
N PRO A 176 21.22 14.96 -22.13
CA PRO A 176 22.50 15.48 -21.66
C PRO A 176 22.94 16.68 -22.52
N GLN A 177 23.33 17.78 -21.86
CA GLN A 177 23.70 19.02 -22.52
C GLN A 177 25.22 19.19 -22.68
N ASN A 178 26.02 18.29 -22.07
CA ASN A 178 27.47 18.30 -22.15
C ASN A 178 28.05 16.87 -22.01
N GLU A 179 29.33 16.71 -22.34
CA GLU A 179 30.00 15.40 -22.32
C GLU A 179 30.00 14.72 -20.94
N ILE A 180 30.03 15.50 -19.85
CA ILE A 180 30.02 14.95 -18.49
C ILE A 180 28.65 14.36 -18.18
N GLN A 181 27.60 15.09 -18.54
CA GLN A 181 26.22 14.61 -18.40
C GLN A 181 25.96 13.39 -19.28
N GLN A 182 26.51 13.34 -20.49
CA GLN A 182 26.41 12.17 -21.36
C GLN A 182 27.07 10.95 -20.72
N LYS A 183 28.29 11.09 -20.21
CA LYS A 183 28.99 9.98 -19.52
C LYS A 183 28.23 9.49 -18.28
N LEU A 184 27.64 10.40 -17.49
CA LEU A 184 26.81 10.02 -16.35
C LEU A 184 25.54 9.30 -16.80
N PHE A 185 24.88 9.77 -17.85
CA PHE A 185 23.71 9.14 -18.42
C PHE A 185 24.00 7.71 -18.89
N ASP A 186 25.10 7.52 -19.62
CA ASP A 186 25.53 6.21 -20.13
C ASP A 186 25.96 5.23 -19.01
N CYS A 187 26.34 5.74 -17.84
CA CYS A 187 26.66 4.91 -16.66
C CYS A 187 25.43 4.46 -15.88
N ILE A 188 24.27 5.12 -16.03
CA ILE A 188 23.04 4.90 -15.27
C ILE A 188 21.97 4.17 -16.11
N ALA A 189 22.05 4.27 -17.42
CA ALA A 189 21.16 3.60 -18.36
C ALA A 189 21.51 2.11 -18.53
#